data_be08506dfe69d2fba19ac37167a936ea
#
_entry.id   be08506dfe69d2fba19ac37167a936ea
#
_cell.length_a   1.000
_cell.length_b   1.000
_cell.length_c   1.000
_cell.angle_alpha   90.00
_cell.angle_beta   90.00
_cell.angle_gamma   90.00
#
_symmetry.space_group_name_H-M   'P 1'
#
loop_
_entity.id
_entity.type
_entity.pdbx_description
1 polymer ?
#
loop_
_entity_poly.entity_id
_entity_poly.type
_entity_poly.pdbx_seq_one_letter_code
_entity_poly.pdbx_strand_id
1 'polypeptide(L)'
;MARSTREAILTAAAELMRHKGYGAVGMKDIAAASGAPIGSLYHHFPGGKVQIARAALINAGAAYALLIPAVVDDHTDLGQALHAVFAQAAEDMAGTGFANMCPVASVAAEVADTIEQLREATAGVFTDWLDGGTAYFIQRGLPDATARDVTVALVGALEGAFVLARTLRSTEPLMAAGRVLSAPYRGVDLAPLRTSLPGAVGRSGQGATASR
;
A
#
# COMPACT_ATOMS: atom_id res chain seq x y z
N MET A 1 4.18 -2.76 -22.90
CA MET A 1 2.98 -3.62 -23.13
C MET A 1 1.72 -2.78 -22.97
N ALA A 2 0.72 -2.92 -23.85
CA ALA A 2 -0.57 -2.24 -23.68
C ALA A 2 -1.28 -2.83 -22.45
N ARG A 3 -1.81 -1.95 -21.59
CA ARG A 3 -2.60 -2.35 -20.40
C ARG A 3 -3.88 -3.07 -20.84
N SER A 4 -4.24 -4.18 -20.21
CA SER A 4 -5.50 -4.87 -20.55
C SER A 4 -6.71 -4.00 -20.21
N THR A 5 -7.85 -4.19 -20.93
CA THR A 5 -9.10 -3.45 -20.65
C THR A 5 -9.52 -3.61 -19.19
N ARG A 6 -9.36 -4.79 -18.61
CA ARG A 6 -9.66 -5.05 -17.19
C ARG A 6 -8.80 -4.21 -16.26
N GLU A 7 -7.49 -4.13 -16.51
CA GLU A 7 -6.57 -3.31 -15.72
C GLU A 7 -6.86 -1.81 -15.88
N ALA A 8 -7.20 -1.34 -17.07
CA ALA A 8 -7.59 0.05 -17.31
C ALA A 8 -8.83 0.42 -16.48
N ILE A 9 -9.84 -0.46 -16.42
CA ILE A 9 -11.06 -0.27 -15.62
C ILE A 9 -10.69 -0.19 -14.12
N LEU A 10 -9.86 -1.09 -13.60
CA LEU A 10 -9.48 -1.11 -12.19
C LEU A 10 -8.67 0.13 -11.80
N THR A 11 -7.72 0.54 -12.64
CA THR A 11 -6.94 1.76 -12.40
C THR A 11 -7.84 3.00 -12.38
N ALA A 12 -8.71 3.15 -13.38
CA ALA A 12 -9.65 4.28 -13.44
C ALA A 12 -10.59 4.32 -12.23
N ALA A 13 -11.10 3.17 -11.80
CA ALA A 13 -11.96 3.08 -10.63
C ALA A 13 -11.23 3.48 -9.34
N ALA A 14 -10.01 2.97 -9.11
CA ALA A 14 -9.20 3.34 -7.95
C ALA A 14 -8.91 4.85 -7.91
N GLU A 15 -8.51 5.45 -9.05
CA GLU A 15 -8.25 6.88 -9.17
C GLU A 15 -9.51 7.73 -8.89
N LEU A 16 -10.64 7.35 -9.46
CA LEU A 16 -11.90 8.07 -9.22
C LEU A 16 -12.32 7.99 -7.74
N MET A 17 -12.22 6.81 -7.13
CA MET A 17 -12.56 6.63 -5.71
C MET A 17 -11.59 7.39 -4.79
N ARG A 18 -10.30 7.43 -5.14
CA ARG A 18 -9.31 8.23 -4.42
C ARG A 18 -9.67 9.73 -4.36
N HIS A 19 -10.18 10.26 -5.46
CA HIS A 19 -10.51 11.69 -5.56
C HIS A 19 -11.91 12.04 -5.07
N LYS A 20 -12.90 11.18 -5.31
CA LYS A 20 -14.33 11.50 -5.13
C LYS A 20 -15.03 10.64 -4.06
N GLY A 21 -14.38 9.60 -3.52
CA GLY A 21 -15.03 8.58 -2.72
C GLY A 21 -15.81 7.56 -3.57
N TYR A 22 -16.32 6.52 -2.94
CA TYR A 22 -17.08 5.47 -3.60
C TYR A 22 -18.47 5.94 -4.07
N GLY A 23 -19.20 6.65 -3.22
CA GLY A 23 -20.60 7.07 -3.49
C GLY A 23 -20.74 7.92 -4.73
N ALA A 24 -19.82 8.88 -4.91
CA ALA A 24 -19.85 9.83 -6.00
C ALA A 24 -19.39 9.28 -7.37
N VAL A 25 -18.89 8.04 -7.44
CA VAL A 25 -18.40 7.41 -8.67
C VAL A 25 -19.47 6.50 -9.26
N GLY A 26 -19.86 6.71 -10.52
CA GLY A 26 -20.80 5.87 -11.26
C GLY A 26 -20.12 5.00 -12.30
N MET A 27 -20.86 3.99 -12.82
CA MET A 27 -20.37 3.11 -13.90
C MET A 27 -20.01 3.90 -15.18
N LYS A 28 -20.74 5.01 -15.46
CA LYS A 28 -20.43 5.89 -16.59
C LYS A 28 -19.12 6.65 -16.40
N ASP A 29 -18.82 7.07 -15.18
CA ASP A 29 -17.56 7.75 -14.86
C ASP A 29 -16.38 6.80 -15.06
N ILE A 30 -16.51 5.55 -14.59
CA ILE A 30 -15.47 4.53 -14.76
C ILE A 30 -15.27 4.20 -16.25
N ALA A 31 -16.36 4.07 -17.03
CA ALA A 31 -16.27 3.83 -18.47
C ALA A 31 -15.53 4.97 -19.18
N ALA A 32 -15.90 6.22 -18.89
CA ALA A 32 -15.27 7.40 -19.48
C ALA A 32 -13.78 7.50 -19.10
N ALA A 33 -13.43 7.30 -17.83
CA ALA A 33 -12.05 7.40 -17.34
C ALA A 33 -11.15 6.26 -17.82
N SER A 34 -11.69 5.05 -17.97
CA SER A 34 -10.93 3.89 -18.45
C SER A 34 -10.81 3.83 -19.97
N GLY A 35 -11.60 4.61 -20.72
CA GLY A 35 -11.74 4.49 -22.17
C GLY A 35 -12.45 3.21 -22.64
N ALA A 36 -13.01 2.43 -21.72
CA ALA A 36 -13.69 1.18 -22.04
C ALA A 36 -15.20 1.41 -22.26
N PRO A 37 -15.80 0.79 -23.30
CA PRO A 37 -17.25 0.79 -23.45
C PRO A 37 -17.96 0.23 -22.21
N ILE A 38 -19.12 0.80 -21.85
CA ILE A 38 -19.86 0.38 -20.66
C ILE A 38 -20.23 -1.12 -20.69
N GLY A 39 -20.46 -1.69 -21.86
CA GLY A 39 -20.67 -3.12 -22.03
C GLY A 39 -19.47 -3.97 -21.62
N SER A 40 -18.24 -3.45 -21.81
CA SER A 40 -17.01 -4.13 -21.36
C SER A 40 -16.89 -4.15 -19.83
N LEU A 41 -17.39 -3.11 -19.13
CA LEU A 41 -17.42 -3.10 -17.67
C LEU A 41 -18.29 -4.25 -17.14
N TYR A 42 -19.51 -4.41 -17.67
CA TYR A 42 -20.41 -5.50 -17.26
C TYR A 42 -19.93 -6.87 -17.72
N HIS A 43 -19.22 -6.95 -18.86
CA HIS A 43 -18.59 -8.19 -19.31
C HIS A 43 -17.50 -8.68 -18.34
N HIS A 44 -16.60 -7.78 -17.93
CA HIS A 44 -15.51 -8.12 -17.01
C HIS A 44 -15.96 -8.19 -15.55
N PHE A 45 -17.01 -7.47 -15.19
CA PHE A 45 -17.50 -7.31 -13.82
C PHE A 45 -19.03 -7.37 -13.77
N PRO A 46 -19.63 -8.57 -13.91
CA PRO A 46 -21.09 -8.73 -13.93
C PRO A 46 -21.75 -8.28 -12.62
N GLY A 47 -21.04 -8.27 -11.49
CA GLY A 47 -21.50 -7.70 -10.22
C GLY A 47 -21.45 -6.18 -10.15
N GLY A 48 -21.14 -5.50 -11.26
CA GLY A 48 -21.21 -4.04 -11.39
C GLY A 48 -20.22 -3.30 -10.52
N LYS A 49 -20.66 -2.11 -10.02
CA LYS A 49 -19.81 -1.15 -9.31
C LYS A 49 -19.12 -1.74 -8.07
N VAL A 50 -19.83 -2.53 -7.28
CA VAL A 50 -19.27 -3.14 -6.05
C VAL A 50 -18.13 -4.10 -6.40
N GLN A 51 -18.31 -4.93 -7.42
CA GLN A 51 -17.27 -5.86 -7.87
C GLN A 51 -16.04 -5.13 -8.43
N ILE A 52 -16.25 -4.07 -9.21
CA ILE A 52 -15.16 -3.23 -9.72
C ILE A 52 -14.42 -2.58 -8.55
N ALA A 53 -15.14 -1.94 -7.62
CA ALA A 53 -14.56 -1.28 -6.47
C ALA A 53 -13.73 -2.26 -5.63
N ARG A 54 -14.31 -3.42 -5.28
CA ARG A 54 -13.60 -4.47 -4.55
C ARG A 54 -12.29 -4.86 -5.23
N ALA A 55 -12.33 -5.16 -6.51
CA ALA A 55 -11.14 -5.57 -7.27
C ALA A 55 -10.12 -4.42 -7.41
N ALA A 56 -10.58 -3.18 -7.60
CA ALA A 56 -9.73 -2.00 -7.69
C ALA A 56 -9.01 -1.70 -6.37
N LEU A 57 -9.71 -1.84 -5.22
CA LEU A 57 -9.12 -1.63 -3.88
C LEU A 57 -8.06 -2.68 -3.56
N ILE A 58 -8.31 -3.95 -3.85
CA ILE A 58 -7.32 -5.03 -3.66
C ILE A 58 -6.09 -4.78 -4.55
N ASN A 59 -6.29 -4.42 -5.81
CA ASN A 59 -5.20 -4.15 -6.74
C ASN A 59 -4.39 -2.90 -6.33
N ALA A 60 -5.06 -1.83 -5.91
CA ALA A 60 -4.40 -0.63 -5.40
C ALA A 60 -3.64 -0.94 -4.09
N GLY A 61 -4.26 -1.70 -3.18
CA GLY A 61 -3.63 -2.09 -1.93
C GLY A 61 -2.33 -2.84 -2.12
N ALA A 62 -2.28 -3.78 -3.07
CA ALA A 62 -1.06 -4.51 -3.41
C ALA A 62 0.05 -3.58 -3.95
N ALA A 63 -0.29 -2.57 -4.76
CA ALA A 63 0.66 -1.58 -5.24
C ALA A 63 1.17 -0.66 -4.11
N TYR A 64 0.29 -0.21 -3.23
CA TYR A 64 0.65 0.64 -2.08
C TYR A 64 1.52 -0.08 -1.05
N ALA A 65 1.35 -1.40 -0.88
CA ALA A 65 2.21 -2.21 0.01
C ALA A 65 3.70 -2.11 -0.33
N LEU A 66 4.06 -1.75 -1.56
CA LEU A 66 5.44 -1.63 -2.02
C LEU A 66 6.05 -0.25 -1.78
N LEU A 67 5.24 0.78 -1.50
CA LEU A 67 5.73 2.17 -1.41
C LEU A 67 6.60 2.39 -0.17
N ILE A 68 6.15 1.89 0.99
CA ILE A 68 6.89 2.07 2.25
C ILE A 68 8.24 1.34 2.20
N PRO A 69 8.31 0.04 1.85
CA PRO A 69 9.59 -0.63 1.67
C PRO A 69 10.53 0.08 0.70
N ALA A 70 10.02 0.59 -0.42
CA ALA A 70 10.84 1.29 -1.41
C ALA A 70 11.55 2.52 -0.84
N VAL A 71 10.92 3.26 0.08
CA VAL A 71 11.55 4.39 0.77
C VAL A 71 12.47 3.91 1.89
N VAL A 72 12.02 2.92 2.69
CA VAL A 72 12.77 2.44 3.86
C VAL A 72 14.08 1.75 3.46
N ASP A 73 14.13 1.08 2.30
CA ASP A 73 15.29 0.34 1.83
C ASP A 73 16.51 1.21 1.53
N ASP A 74 16.31 2.51 1.29
CA ASP A 74 17.38 3.49 1.08
C ASP A 74 18.04 3.95 2.40
N HIS A 75 17.57 3.46 3.56
CA HIS A 75 18.02 3.88 4.88
C HIS A 75 18.50 2.70 5.74
N THR A 76 19.52 2.99 6.56
CA THR A 76 20.06 2.05 7.58
C THR A 76 19.62 2.38 9.00
N ASP A 77 19.03 3.56 9.23
CA ASP A 77 18.50 4.04 10.52
C ASP A 77 16.98 4.12 10.44
N LEU A 78 16.27 3.46 11.35
CA LEU A 78 14.81 3.39 11.37
C LEU A 78 14.16 4.77 11.51
N GLY A 79 14.73 5.64 12.37
CA GLY A 79 14.19 7.00 12.55
C GLY A 79 14.32 7.82 11.26
N GLN A 80 15.44 7.72 10.55
CA GLN A 80 15.61 8.39 9.25
C GLN A 80 14.64 7.81 8.21
N ALA A 81 14.49 6.49 8.13
CA ALA A 81 13.57 5.81 7.25
C ALA A 81 12.12 6.26 7.46
N LEU A 82 11.65 6.24 8.71
CA LEU A 82 10.29 6.69 9.04
C LEU A 82 10.07 8.16 8.70
N HIS A 83 11.05 9.02 8.98
CA HIS A 83 10.97 10.43 8.59
C HIS A 83 10.86 10.60 7.07
N ALA A 84 11.66 9.86 6.31
CA ALA A 84 11.67 9.91 4.85
C ALA A 84 10.32 9.47 4.24
N VAL A 85 9.66 8.46 4.81
CA VAL A 85 8.32 8.03 4.36
C VAL A 85 7.30 9.18 4.45
N PHE A 86 7.29 9.92 5.56
CA PHE A 86 6.39 11.08 5.70
C PHE A 86 6.79 12.27 4.83
N ALA A 87 8.09 12.50 4.63
CA ALA A 87 8.58 13.55 3.73
C ALA A 87 8.17 13.27 2.29
N GLN A 88 8.35 12.04 1.81
CA GLN A 88 7.90 11.64 0.48
C GLN A 88 6.37 11.78 0.33
N ALA A 89 5.60 11.35 1.32
CA ALA A 89 4.15 11.51 1.33
C ALA A 89 3.73 13.00 1.28
N ALA A 90 4.47 13.89 1.93
CA ALA A 90 4.24 15.33 1.90
C ALA A 90 4.55 15.94 0.53
N GLU A 91 5.63 15.51 -0.13
CA GLU A 91 5.97 15.93 -1.48
C GLU A 91 4.91 15.48 -2.50
N ASP A 92 4.48 14.22 -2.44
CA ASP A 92 3.43 13.66 -3.29
C ASP A 92 2.10 14.39 -3.10
N MET A 93 1.76 14.74 -1.86
CA MET A 93 0.56 15.50 -1.53
C MET A 93 0.60 16.90 -2.13
N ALA A 94 1.72 17.61 -2.01
CA ALA A 94 1.91 18.93 -2.60
C ALA A 94 1.90 18.86 -4.13
N GLY A 95 2.61 17.89 -4.71
CA GLY A 95 2.71 17.68 -6.15
C GLY A 95 1.37 17.40 -6.84
N THR A 96 0.40 16.84 -6.10
CA THR A 96 -0.97 16.59 -6.57
C THR A 96 -1.95 17.73 -6.24
N GLY A 97 -1.47 18.87 -5.74
CA GLY A 97 -2.32 19.98 -5.31
C GLY A 97 -3.27 19.57 -4.17
N PHE A 98 -2.81 18.71 -3.27
CA PHE A 98 -3.57 18.17 -2.14
C PHE A 98 -4.77 17.30 -2.55
N ALA A 99 -4.75 16.73 -3.75
CA ALA A 99 -5.81 15.84 -4.21
C ALA A 99 -5.54 14.36 -3.87
N ASN A 100 -4.31 14.05 -3.44
CA ASN A 100 -3.92 12.66 -3.15
C ASN A 100 -4.56 12.14 -1.86
N MET A 101 -5.07 10.91 -1.92
CA MET A 101 -5.59 10.15 -0.77
C MET A 101 -5.33 8.67 -0.98
N CYS A 102 -5.27 7.91 0.09
CA CYS A 102 -5.32 6.46 -0.02
C CYS A 102 -6.73 6.03 -0.48
N PRO A 103 -6.88 5.33 -1.61
CA PRO A 103 -8.20 4.88 -2.07
C PRO A 103 -8.83 3.88 -1.10
N VAL A 104 -8.02 3.06 -0.41
CA VAL A 104 -8.50 2.06 0.54
C VAL A 104 -9.11 2.74 1.76
N ALA A 105 -8.38 3.66 2.41
CA ALA A 105 -8.87 4.39 3.58
C ALA A 105 -10.07 5.28 3.25
N SER A 106 -10.05 5.95 2.09
CA SER A 106 -11.16 6.80 1.64
C SER A 106 -12.46 6.00 1.53
N VAL A 107 -12.41 4.83 0.88
CA VAL A 107 -13.59 3.97 0.72
C VAL A 107 -13.97 3.29 2.04
N ALA A 108 -12.98 2.80 2.83
CA ALA A 108 -13.25 2.18 4.12
C ALA A 108 -14.04 3.08 5.06
N ALA A 109 -13.64 4.35 5.17
CA ALA A 109 -14.32 5.33 6.01
C ALA A 109 -15.77 5.62 5.55
N GLU A 110 -16.04 5.50 4.24
CA GLU A 110 -17.36 5.79 3.68
C GLU A 110 -18.35 4.62 3.81
N VAL A 111 -17.86 3.37 3.68
CA VAL A 111 -18.74 2.22 3.45
C VAL A 111 -18.76 1.19 4.59
N ALA A 112 -18.00 1.40 5.66
CA ALA A 112 -17.82 0.42 6.73
C ALA A 112 -19.15 -0.12 7.31
N ASP A 113 -20.16 0.73 7.42
CA ASP A 113 -21.46 0.38 7.98
C ASP A 113 -22.54 0.07 6.94
N THR A 114 -22.23 0.17 5.64
CA THR A 114 -23.25 0.15 4.58
C THR A 114 -23.06 -0.93 3.53
N ILE A 115 -21.82 -1.29 3.19
CA ILE A 115 -21.52 -2.25 2.12
C ILE A 115 -20.50 -3.28 2.61
N GLU A 116 -21.00 -4.38 3.16
CA GLU A 116 -20.19 -5.44 3.77
C GLU A 116 -19.07 -5.96 2.84
N GLN A 117 -19.36 -6.17 1.57
CA GLN A 117 -18.37 -6.66 0.60
C GLN A 117 -17.16 -5.71 0.44
N LEU A 118 -17.37 -4.40 0.58
CA LEU A 118 -16.29 -3.41 0.50
C LEU A 118 -15.60 -3.25 1.86
N ARG A 119 -16.34 -3.36 2.97
CA ARG A 119 -15.77 -3.41 4.31
C ARG A 119 -14.79 -4.58 4.43
N GLU A 120 -15.20 -5.79 4.01
CA GLU A 120 -14.33 -6.98 4.02
C GLU A 120 -13.10 -6.78 3.12
N ALA A 121 -13.27 -6.20 1.92
CA ALA A 121 -12.17 -5.97 1.01
C ALA A 121 -11.14 -4.99 1.59
N THR A 122 -11.60 -3.88 2.17
CA THR A 122 -10.70 -2.88 2.78
C THR A 122 -10.05 -3.41 4.05
N ALA A 123 -10.78 -4.17 4.87
CA ALA A 123 -10.23 -4.84 6.05
C ALA A 123 -9.14 -5.85 5.66
N GLY A 124 -9.36 -6.63 4.60
CA GLY A 124 -8.34 -7.55 4.06
C GLY A 124 -7.08 -6.81 3.64
N VAL A 125 -7.21 -5.71 2.90
CA VAL A 125 -6.06 -4.91 2.47
C VAL A 125 -5.30 -4.32 3.68
N PHE A 126 -6.00 -3.77 4.67
CA PHE A 126 -5.34 -3.29 5.89
C PHE A 126 -4.65 -4.41 6.66
N THR A 127 -5.27 -5.59 6.76
CA THR A 127 -4.63 -6.76 7.39
C THR A 127 -3.35 -7.13 6.66
N ASP A 128 -3.39 -7.21 5.32
CA ASP A 128 -2.22 -7.51 4.49
C ASP A 128 -1.10 -6.47 4.69
N TRP A 129 -1.43 -5.18 4.78
CA TRP A 129 -0.44 -4.13 5.05
C TRP A 129 0.18 -4.23 6.44
N LEU A 130 -0.65 -4.49 7.46
CA LEU A 130 -0.17 -4.61 8.84
C LEU A 130 0.67 -5.86 9.05
N ASP A 131 0.28 -6.97 8.46
CA ASP A 131 1.01 -8.24 8.59
C ASP A 131 2.27 -8.23 7.72
N GLY A 132 2.18 -7.76 6.48
CA GLY A 132 3.32 -7.61 5.58
C GLY A 132 4.35 -6.60 6.10
N GLY A 133 3.91 -5.44 6.58
CA GLY A 133 4.80 -4.44 7.18
C GLY A 133 5.47 -4.94 8.46
N THR A 134 4.74 -5.66 9.31
CA THR A 134 5.31 -6.31 10.51
C THR A 134 6.41 -7.30 10.12
N ALA A 135 6.11 -8.20 9.18
CA ALA A 135 7.08 -9.18 8.70
C ALA A 135 8.31 -8.49 8.06
N TYR A 136 8.10 -7.41 7.31
CA TYR A 136 9.18 -6.61 6.73
C TYR A 136 10.11 -6.04 7.81
N PHE A 137 9.58 -5.38 8.85
CA PHE A 137 10.41 -4.82 9.91
C PHE A 137 11.09 -5.88 10.77
N ILE A 138 10.48 -7.05 10.99
CA ILE A 138 11.14 -8.21 11.62
C ILE A 138 12.36 -8.64 10.78
N GLN A 139 12.22 -8.74 9.46
CA GLN A 139 13.33 -9.07 8.56
C GLN A 139 14.43 -8.01 8.58
N ARG A 140 14.08 -6.76 8.90
CA ARG A 140 15.01 -5.65 9.10
C ARG A 140 15.60 -5.58 10.52
N GLY A 141 15.35 -6.60 11.36
CA GLY A 141 15.99 -6.79 12.67
C GLY A 141 15.21 -6.23 13.87
N LEU A 142 13.98 -5.75 13.70
CA LEU A 142 13.18 -5.29 14.84
C LEU A 142 12.58 -6.49 15.60
N PRO A 143 12.46 -6.40 16.94
CA PRO A 143 11.66 -7.35 17.71
C PRO A 143 10.20 -7.36 17.28
N ASP A 144 9.53 -8.52 17.32
CA ASP A 144 8.18 -8.72 16.80
C ASP A 144 7.16 -7.68 17.30
N ALA A 145 7.12 -7.43 18.62
CA ALA A 145 6.22 -6.45 19.20
C ALA A 145 6.50 -5.02 18.67
N THR A 146 7.77 -4.63 18.62
CA THR A 146 8.18 -3.31 18.10
C THR A 146 7.84 -3.18 16.61
N ALA A 147 8.09 -4.22 15.82
CA ALA A 147 7.76 -4.24 14.39
C ALA A 147 6.26 -4.05 14.16
N ARG A 148 5.42 -4.72 14.98
CA ARG A 148 3.96 -4.56 14.92
C ARG A 148 3.53 -3.16 15.28
N ASP A 149 4.02 -2.62 16.39
CA ASP A 149 3.68 -1.28 16.87
C ASP A 149 4.10 -0.20 15.88
N VAL A 150 5.31 -0.28 15.34
CA VAL A 150 5.80 0.63 14.29
C VAL A 150 4.90 0.58 13.06
N THR A 151 4.54 -0.61 12.59
CA THR A 151 3.71 -0.76 11.40
C THR A 151 2.32 -0.16 11.61
N VAL A 152 1.65 -0.50 12.72
CA VAL A 152 0.31 0.02 13.04
C VAL A 152 0.34 1.54 13.18
N ALA A 153 1.33 2.07 13.92
CA ALA A 153 1.47 3.51 14.12
C ALA A 153 1.77 4.24 12.81
N LEU A 154 2.63 3.68 11.96
CA LEU A 154 2.99 4.26 10.66
C LEU A 154 1.76 4.36 9.74
N VAL A 155 1.03 3.25 9.55
CA VAL A 155 -0.17 3.24 8.70
C VAL A 155 -1.23 4.19 9.25
N GLY A 156 -1.55 4.11 10.55
CA GLY A 156 -2.55 4.97 11.15
C GLY A 156 -2.19 6.46 11.12
N ALA A 157 -0.92 6.81 11.35
CA ALA A 157 -0.45 8.19 11.28
C ALA A 157 -0.46 8.75 9.85
N LEU A 158 -0.07 7.94 8.85
CA LEU A 158 -0.13 8.34 7.44
C LEU A 158 -1.57 8.63 7.00
N GLU A 159 -2.51 7.73 7.27
CA GLU A 159 -3.91 7.89 6.87
C GLU A 159 -4.54 9.11 7.54
N GLY A 160 -4.30 9.31 8.84
CA GLY A 160 -4.79 10.50 9.55
C GLY A 160 -4.16 11.79 9.03
N ALA A 161 -2.84 11.80 8.81
CA ALA A 161 -2.12 12.96 8.29
C ALA A 161 -2.53 13.32 6.85
N PHE A 162 -2.83 12.32 6.00
CA PHE A 162 -3.37 12.57 4.66
C PHE A 162 -4.72 13.31 4.70
N VAL A 163 -5.63 12.90 5.58
CA VAL A 163 -6.92 13.58 5.76
C VAL A 163 -6.73 15.04 6.16
N LEU A 164 -5.86 15.29 7.16
CA LEU A 164 -5.55 16.63 7.63
C LEU A 164 -4.86 17.48 6.54
N ALA A 165 -3.84 16.92 5.89
CA ALA A 165 -3.08 17.62 4.85
C ALA A 165 -3.98 18.04 3.68
N ARG A 166 -4.85 17.16 3.21
CA ARG A 166 -5.81 17.45 2.15
C ARG A 166 -6.80 18.53 2.55
N THR A 167 -7.37 18.44 3.75
CA THR A 167 -8.39 19.37 4.25
C THR A 167 -7.81 20.76 4.50
N LEU A 168 -6.61 20.82 5.09
CA LEU A 168 -5.94 22.07 5.42
C LEU A 168 -5.12 22.64 4.25
N ARG A 169 -4.95 21.89 3.17
CA ARG A 169 -4.05 22.20 2.05
C ARG A 169 -2.65 22.57 2.52
N SER A 170 -2.11 21.75 3.40
CA SER A 170 -0.81 21.93 4.05
C SER A 170 -0.10 20.60 4.20
N THR A 171 1.21 20.58 3.99
CA THR A 171 2.06 19.42 4.26
C THR A 171 2.44 19.27 5.74
N GLU A 172 2.14 20.30 6.55
CA GLU A 172 2.50 20.35 7.95
C GLU A 172 2.05 19.11 8.75
N PRO A 173 0.81 18.58 8.62
CA PRO A 173 0.39 17.39 9.35
C PRO A 173 1.24 16.15 9.06
N LEU A 174 1.63 15.92 7.80
CA LEU A 174 2.51 14.84 7.41
C LEU A 174 3.91 15.03 8.00
N MET A 175 4.49 16.23 7.89
CA MET A 175 5.80 16.53 8.43
C MET A 175 5.83 16.46 9.96
N ALA A 176 4.77 16.87 10.65
CA ALA A 176 4.65 16.77 12.10
C ALA A 176 4.57 15.32 12.58
N ALA A 177 3.71 14.51 11.92
CA ALA A 177 3.60 13.09 12.21
C ALA A 177 4.95 12.36 12.00
N GLY A 178 5.65 12.68 10.90
CA GLY A 178 6.99 12.14 10.63
C GLY A 178 8.00 12.48 11.70
N ARG A 179 8.06 13.74 12.18
CA ARG A 179 8.96 14.14 13.26
C ARG A 179 8.69 13.40 14.56
N VAL A 180 7.41 13.26 14.93
CA VAL A 180 7.02 12.62 16.19
C VAL A 180 7.24 11.11 16.13
N LEU A 181 6.81 10.45 15.05
CA LEU A 181 6.92 9.00 14.93
C LEU A 181 8.37 8.54 14.80
N SER A 182 9.22 9.30 14.13
CA SER A 182 10.64 8.96 13.93
C SER A 182 11.52 9.16 15.15
N ALA A 183 11.15 10.08 16.03
CA ALA A 183 12.02 10.52 17.14
C ALA A 183 12.49 9.39 18.07
N PRO A 184 11.65 8.44 18.51
CA PRO A 184 12.06 7.35 19.41
C PRO A 184 13.01 6.33 18.75
N TYR A 185 13.07 6.32 17.41
CA TYR A 185 13.80 5.30 16.64
C TYR A 185 15.10 5.81 16.01
N ARG A 186 15.54 7.03 16.34
CA ARG A 186 16.83 7.56 15.90
C ARG A 186 17.97 6.75 16.53
N GLY A 187 18.90 6.29 15.70
CA GLY A 187 20.00 5.43 16.13
C GLY A 187 19.62 3.95 16.25
N VAL A 188 18.42 3.57 15.80
CA VAL A 188 18.01 2.17 15.70
C VAL A 188 18.38 1.65 14.31
N ASP A 189 19.39 0.78 14.26
CA ASP A 189 19.89 0.22 13.01
C ASP A 189 18.91 -0.78 12.38
N LEU A 190 18.73 -0.67 11.07
CA LEU A 190 18.00 -1.61 10.24
C LEU A 190 18.98 -2.60 9.60
N ALA A 191 18.79 -3.89 9.85
CA ALA A 191 19.54 -4.94 9.19
C ALA A 191 19.27 -4.92 7.65
N PRO A 192 20.28 -5.25 6.81
CA PRO A 192 20.05 -5.41 5.39
C PRO A 192 19.09 -6.58 5.13
N LEU A 193 18.22 -6.44 4.12
CA LEU A 193 17.36 -7.55 3.70
C LEU A 193 18.21 -8.76 3.34
N ARG A 194 17.91 -9.89 3.94
CA ARG A 194 18.54 -11.16 3.56
C ARG A 194 18.06 -11.52 2.16
N THR A 195 18.94 -11.34 1.18
CA THR A 195 18.76 -11.94 -0.14
C THR A 195 18.80 -13.46 0.05
N SER A 196 17.65 -14.11 0.06
CA SER A 196 17.60 -15.57 -0.04
C SER A 196 18.10 -15.95 -1.44
N LEU A 197 19.39 -16.23 -1.56
CA LEU A 197 19.92 -16.95 -2.71
C LEU A 197 19.22 -18.32 -2.73
N PRO A 198 18.54 -18.71 -3.82
CA PRO A 198 18.01 -20.05 -3.94
C PRO A 198 19.18 -21.03 -3.87
N GLY A 199 19.07 -22.01 -2.97
CA GLY A 199 20.06 -22.94 -2.47
C GLY A 199 21.09 -23.41 -3.49
N ALA A 200 22.34 -23.27 -3.11
CA ALA A 200 23.39 -24.15 -3.60
C ALA A 200 23.05 -25.57 -3.13
N VAL A 201 22.43 -26.36 -4.00
CA VAL A 201 22.28 -27.80 -3.81
C VAL A 201 23.70 -28.36 -3.75
N GLY A 202 24.11 -28.73 -2.55
CA GLY A 202 25.37 -29.43 -2.31
C GLY A 202 25.40 -30.73 -3.15
N ARG A 203 26.26 -30.73 -4.15
CA ARG A 203 26.68 -32.00 -4.79
C ARG A 203 27.53 -32.75 -3.80
N SER A 204 26.88 -33.59 -3.01
CA SER A 204 27.60 -34.65 -2.30
C SER A 204 28.18 -35.61 -3.34
N GLY A 205 29.48 -35.50 -3.56
CA GLY A 205 30.26 -36.47 -4.33
C GLY A 205 30.23 -37.83 -3.66
N GLN A 206 29.56 -38.79 -4.26
CA GLN A 206 29.79 -40.19 -3.98
C GLN A 206 31.03 -40.63 -4.77
N GLY A 207 32.15 -40.72 -4.07
CA GLY A 207 33.33 -41.43 -4.52
C GLY A 207 33.05 -42.93 -4.58
N ALA A 208 32.99 -43.47 -5.78
CA ALA A 208 33.02 -44.91 -6.01
C ALA A 208 34.45 -45.37 -5.88
N THR A 209 34.76 -46.13 -4.84
CA THR A 209 35.93 -47.01 -4.79
C THR A 209 35.57 -48.36 -5.40
N ALA A 210 36.09 -48.56 -6.59
CA ALA A 210 36.19 -49.91 -7.14
C ALA A 210 37.40 -50.64 -6.49
N SER A 211 37.20 -51.84 -6.06
CA SER A 211 38.32 -52.83 -5.93
C SER A 211 37.77 -54.23 -5.95
N ARG A 212 38.21 -54.98 -6.97
CA ARG A 212 38.29 -56.43 -7.24
C ARG A 212 36.98 -57.17 -7.49
#